data_b160661179ccf3de5d6c85e9a2368797
#
_entry.id   b160661179ccf3de5d6c85e9a2368797
#
_cell.length_a   1.000
_cell.length_b   1.000
_cell.length_c   1.000
_cell.angle_alpha   90.00
_cell.angle_beta   90.00
_cell.angle_gamma   90.00
#
_symmetry.space_group_name_H-M   'P 1'
#
loop_
_entity.id
_entity.type
_entity.pdbx_description
1 polymer ?
#
loop_
_entity_poly.entity_id
_entity_poly.type
_entity_poly.pdbx_seq_one_letter_code
_entity_poly.pdbx_strand_id
1 'polypeptide(L)'
;FKAADKDTNAPRRTISDQLLNSNPSAMTVSHFGETSSTLMVGLENGRVLKVENANTANPQWTNLTNSQFLGSVSDIEFGSSEKEIFVTFHNYAVKNIFYSDDGGITWSSKEGDLPDLPVRCILQNPIVGNEVIVGTDLGVWYTKNFKDSSPNWSQGFNGMSNVRVTDMDMRDDYKVFAATYGRGVFSSYFDSDVPMLRLTADQNQIKVDQGESGNFSVSYKIFKHYD
;
A
#
# COMPACT_ATOMS: atom_id res chain seq x y z
N PHE A 1 1.80 -12.41 5.16
CA PHE A 1 1.40 -12.57 6.56
C PHE A 1 2.59 -13.14 7.32
N LYS A 2 3.40 -12.30 7.97
CA LYS A 2 4.01 -12.77 9.23
C LYS A 2 2.80 -13.16 10.06
N ALA A 3 2.67 -14.47 10.39
CA ALA A 3 1.71 -14.90 11.37
C ALA A 3 1.92 -13.96 12.56
N ALA A 4 0.94 -13.14 12.86
CA ALA A 4 0.96 -12.37 14.09
C ALA A 4 1.30 -13.37 15.16
N ASP A 5 2.32 -13.08 15.94
CA ASP A 5 2.77 -13.94 17.02
C ASP A 5 1.52 -14.36 17.76
N LYS A 6 1.24 -15.67 17.75
CA LYS A 6 0.02 -16.22 18.37
C LYS A 6 0.17 -16.19 19.88
N ASP A 7 0.63 -15.06 20.42
CA ASP A 7 0.48 -14.83 21.84
C ASP A 7 -1.00 -14.59 22.12
N THR A 8 -1.70 -15.69 22.35
CA THR A 8 -3.10 -15.69 22.76
C THR A 8 -3.32 -14.99 24.10
N ASN A 9 -2.24 -14.64 24.80
CA ASN A 9 -2.24 -13.92 26.08
C ASN A 9 -1.89 -12.43 25.92
N ALA A 10 -1.56 -11.95 24.72
CA ALA A 10 -1.35 -10.54 24.49
C ALA A 10 -2.62 -9.74 24.89
N PRO A 11 -2.52 -8.75 25.76
CA PRO A 11 -3.68 -8.00 26.22
C PRO A 11 -4.33 -7.29 25.03
N ARG A 12 -5.58 -7.65 24.73
CA ARG A 12 -6.37 -6.96 23.72
C ARG A 12 -6.68 -5.57 24.20
N ARG A 13 -6.43 -4.59 23.37
CA ARG A 13 -6.74 -3.21 23.65
C ARG A 13 -7.69 -2.68 22.60
N THR A 14 -8.72 -2.00 23.06
CA THR A 14 -9.62 -1.22 22.21
C THR A 14 -9.14 0.21 22.17
N ILE A 15 -9.00 0.77 20.98
CA ILE A 15 -8.79 2.20 20.76
C ILE A 15 -10.02 2.74 20.04
N SER A 16 -10.51 3.90 20.48
CA SER A 16 -11.67 4.56 19.87
C SER A 16 -11.58 6.06 20.08
N ASP A 17 -12.25 6.79 19.19
CA ASP A 17 -12.39 8.24 19.25
C ASP A 17 -13.72 8.64 18.62
N GLN A 18 -14.18 9.88 18.87
CA GLN A 18 -15.41 10.43 18.28
C GLN A 18 -15.34 10.58 16.75
N LEU A 19 -14.11 10.69 16.20
CA LEU A 19 -13.88 10.72 14.76
C LEU A 19 -14.27 9.40 14.08
N LEU A 20 -14.23 8.29 14.81
CA LEU A 20 -14.64 6.96 14.33
C LEU A 20 -16.18 6.83 14.33
N ASN A 21 -16.82 7.55 13.44
CA ASN A 21 -18.28 7.70 13.39
C ASN A 21 -18.97 6.82 12.32
N SER A 22 -18.25 5.89 11.73
CA SER A 22 -18.73 4.85 10.81
C SER A 22 -17.86 3.62 10.95
N ASN A 23 -18.23 2.50 10.32
CA ASN A 23 -17.43 1.29 10.36
C ASN A 23 -16.11 1.47 9.60
N PRO A 24 -14.99 0.97 10.13
CA PRO A 24 -13.75 0.85 9.36
C PRO A 24 -13.94 -0.07 8.15
N SER A 25 -13.50 0.36 6.98
CA SER A 25 -13.57 -0.39 5.72
C SER A 25 -12.17 -0.71 5.16
N ALA A 26 -11.16 0.09 5.50
CA ALA A 26 -9.77 -0.12 5.14
C ALA A 26 -8.85 0.27 6.29
N MET A 27 -7.74 -0.43 6.47
CA MET A 27 -6.74 -0.11 7.48
C MET A 27 -5.36 -0.53 7.02
N THR A 28 -4.35 0.32 7.28
CA THR A 28 -2.94 -0.02 7.11
C THR A 28 -2.11 0.51 8.26
N VAL A 29 -1.04 -0.18 8.60
CA VAL A 29 -0.09 0.21 9.64
C VAL A 29 1.20 0.65 8.97
N SER A 30 1.73 1.80 9.36
CA SER A 30 3.03 2.25 8.90
C SER A 30 4.13 1.26 9.32
N HIS A 31 5.00 0.96 8.38
CA HIS A 31 6.22 0.17 8.59
C HIS A 31 7.47 1.05 8.74
N PHE A 32 7.32 2.37 8.74
CA PHE A 32 8.43 3.32 8.81
C PHE A 32 8.82 3.71 10.25
N GLY A 33 7.94 3.49 11.22
CA GLY A 33 8.19 3.83 12.62
C GLY A 33 8.82 2.66 13.41
N GLU A 34 9.92 2.91 14.11
CA GLU A 34 10.57 1.90 14.96
C GLU A 34 9.94 1.80 16.37
N THR A 35 9.42 2.91 16.89
CA THR A 35 9.00 3.04 18.29
C THR A 35 7.53 3.33 18.50
N SER A 36 6.86 3.94 17.53
CA SER A 36 5.44 4.26 17.59
C SER A 36 4.73 3.70 16.35
N SER A 37 3.50 3.23 16.54
CA SER A 37 2.68 2.74 15.43
C SER A 37 1.79 3.86 14.92
N THR A 38 1.94 4.20 13.65
CA THR A 38 0.99 5.00 12.89
C THR A 38 0.02 4.08 12.17
N LEU A 39 -1.27 4.25 12.42
CA LEU A 39 -2.36 3.51 11.78
C LEU A 39 -3.17 4.48 10.93
N MET A 40 -3.44 4.10 9.69
CA MET A 40 -4.44 4.76 8.84
C MET A 40 -5.73 3.94 8.86
N VAL A 41 -6.86 4.64 8.94
CA VAL A 41 -8.19 4.03 8.98
C VAL A 41 -9.10 4.74 7.99
N GLY A 42 -9.60 3.99 7.02
CA GLY A 42 -10.66 4.40 6.10
C GLY A 42 -12.00 3.90 6.58
N LEU A 43 -13.03 4.72 6.42
CA LEU A 43 -14.39 4.41 6.87
C LEU A 43 -15.34 4.23 5.69
N GLU A 44 -16.44 3.51 5.92
CA GLU A 44 -17.52 3.31 4.93
C GLU A 44 -18.16 4.62 4.45
N ASN A 45 -18.08 5.69 5.26
CA ASN A 45 -18.60 7.00 4.89
C ASN A 45 -17.57 7.93 4.21
N GLY A 46 -16.42 7.39 3.80
CA GLY A 46 -15.37 8.13 3.08
C GLY A 46 -14.39 8.89 3.96
N ARG A 47 -14.53 8.81 5.28
CA ARG A 47 -13.52 9.42 6.17
C ARG A 47 -12.22 8.65 6.14
N VAL A 48 -11.13 9.43 6.23
CA VAL A 48 -9.77 8.92 6.39
C VAL A 48 -9.20 9.51 7.67
N LEU A 49 -8.78 8.65 8.57
CA LEU A 49 -8.25 9.01 9.88
C LEU A 49 -6.82 8.50 10.02
N LYS A 50 -5.98 9.30 10.65
CA LYS A 50 -4.63 8.91 11.09
C LYS A 50 -4.65 8.74 12.61
N VAL A 51 -4.03 7.66 13.09
CA VAL A 51 -3.88 7.38 14.51
C VAL A 51 -2.40 7.22 14.81
N GLU A 52 -1.79 8.21 15.42
CA GLU A 52 -0.41 8.16 15.87
C GLU A 52 -0.34 7.58 17.28
N ASN A 53 0.77 6.94 17.61
CA ASN A 53 0.97 6.24 18.89
C ASN A 53 -0.13 5.20 19.17
N ALA A 54 -0.63 4.53 18.11
CA ALA A 54 -1.71 3.56 18.22
C ALA A 54 -1.41 2.40 19.18
N ASN A 55 -0.14 2.11 19.45
CA ASN A 55 0.34 1.11 20.39
C ASN A 55 0.47 1.61 21.84
N THR A 56 0.16 2.88 22.13
CA THR A 56 0.32 3.49 23.47
C THR A 56 -1.02 3.72 24.18
N ALA A 57 -0.99 4.16 25.45
CA ALA A 57 -2.20 4.48 26.20
C ALA A 57 -2.94 5.73 25.69
N ASN A 58 -2.26 6.58 24.93
CA ASN A 58 -2.79 7.88 24.49
C ASN A 58 -2.62 8.03 22.98
N PRO A 59 -3.38 7.28 22.12
CA PRO A 59 -3.34 7.45 20.69
C PRO A 59 -3.85 8.85 20.31
N GLN A 60 -3.23 9.44 19.29
CA GLN A 60 -3.63 10.75 18.76
C GLN A 60 -4.35 10.55 17.44
N TRP A 61 -5.58 11.04 17.36
CA TRP A 61 -6.44 10.91 16.19
C TRP A 61 -6.46 12.20 15.38
N THR A 62 -6.28 12.09 14.09
CA THR A 62 -6.34 13.21 13.14
C THR A 62 -7.27 12.88 11.99
N ASN A 63 -8.14 13.80 11.63
CA ASN A 63 -9.00 13.67 10.46
C ASN A 63 -8.26 14.21 9.22
N LEU A 64 -8.03 13.35 8.24
CA LEU A 64 -7.36 13.65 6.97
C LEU A 64 -8.33 13.64 5.78
N THR A 65 -9.62 13.63 6.05
CA THR A 65 -10.66 13.53 5.01
C THR A 65 -10.66 14.73 4.09
N ASN A 66 -10.66 14.48 2.79
CA ASN A 66 -10.86 15.52 1.76
C ASN A 66 -12.35 15.60 1.37
N SER A 67 -12.81 16.78 0.98
CA SER A 67 -14.20 16.99 0.55
C SER A 67 -14.58 16.25 -0.74
N GLN A 68 -13.60 15.78 -1.50
CA GLN A 68 -13.80 14.99 -2.72
C GLN A 68 -13.92 13.48 -2.45
N PHE A 69 -13.70 13.03 -1.22
CA PHE A 69 -13.83 11.63 -0.84
C PHE A 69 -15.29 11.23 -0.78
N LEU A 70 -15.71 10.40 -1.72
CA LEU A 70 -17.12 10.00 -1.86
C LEU A 70 -17.25 8.47 -1.82
N GLY A 71 -18.05 8.00 -0.88
CA GLY A 71 -18.33 6.58 -0.67
C GLY A 71 -17.34 5.88 0.27
N SER A 72 -17.37 4.56 0.30
CA SER A 72 -16.54 3.76 1.20
C SER A 72 -15.10 3.71 0.74
N VAL A 73 -14.17 3.93 1.67
CA VAL A 73 -12.74 3.72 1.41
C VAL A 73 -12.52 2.23 1.15
N SER A 74 -11.92 1.89 0.02
CA SER A 74 -11.64 0.50 -0.35
C SER A 74 -10.26 0.05 0.07
N ASP A 75 -9.27 0.95 0.03
CA ASP A 75 -7.90 0.63 0.39
C ASP A 75 -7.14 1.89 0.81
N ILE A 76 -6.13 1.70 1.65
CA ILE A 76 -5.16 2.72 2.06
C ILE A 76 -3.78 2.09 2.09
N GLU A 77 -2.83 2.69 1.35
CA GLU A 77 -1.44 2.23 1.32
C GLU A 77 -0.47 3.38 1.60
N PHE A 78 0.66 3.04 2.20
CA PHE A 78 1.81 3.93 2.26
C PHE A 78 2.72 3.69 1.05
N GLY A 79 3.28 4.77 0.52
CA GLY A 79 4.29 4.72 -0.52
C GLY A 79 5.70 4.52 0.03
N SER A 80 6.66 5.29 -0.48
CA SER A 80 8.07 5.25 -0.06
C SER A 80 8.35 5.91 1.30
N SER A 81 7.36 6.54 1.91
CA SER A 81 7.44 7.18 3.23
C SER A 81 6.05 7.30 3.87
N GLU A 82 5.98 7.59 5.18
CA GLU A 82 4.71 7.91 5.86
C GLU A 82 3.97 9.15 5.31
N LYS A 83 4.67 9.99 4.53
CA LYS A 83 4.06 11.16 3.89
C LYS A 83 3.37 10.80 2.58
N GLU A 84 3.82 9.76 1.92
CA GLU A 84 3.17 9.27 0.70
C GLU A 84 2.04 8.33 1.08
N ILE A 85 0.80 8.77 0.82
CA ILE A 85 -0.41 8.04 1.18
C ILE A 85 -1.30 7.92 -0.06
N PHE A 86 -1.74 6.70 -0.32
CA PHE A 86 -2.71 6.38 -1.35
C PHE A 86 -4.03 6.01 -0.69
N VAL A 87 -5.13 6.51 -1.23
CA VAL A 87 -6.49 6.17 -0.79
C VAL A 87 -7.33 5.85 -2.01
N THR A 88 -8.05 4.74 -1.96
CA THR A 88 -8.94 4.34 -3.05
C THR A 88 -10.39 4.20 -2.61
N PHE A 89 -11.29 4.29 -3.59
CA PHE A 89 -12.73 4.15 -3.43
C PHE A 89 -13.27 3.18 -4.49
N HIS A 90 -14.35 2.48 -4.19
CA HIS A 90 -14.91 1.48 -5.10
C HIS A 90 -16.32 1.82 -5.59
N ASN A 91 -16.46 3.05 -6.10
CA ASN A 91 -17.75 3.54 -6.61
C ASN A 91 -17.66 3.89 -8.10
N TYR A 92 -18.82 3.98 -8.76
CA TYR A 92 -18.96 4.53 -10.10
C TYR A 92 -19.28 6.03 -10.05
N ALA A 93 -18.97 6.75 -11.13
CA ALA A 93 -19.26 8.17 -11.33
C ALA A 93 -18.64 9.11 -10.28
N VAL A 94 -17.52 8.68 -9.67
CA VAL A 94 -16.73 9.48 -8.71
C VAL A 94 -15.23 9.28 -8.98
N LYS A 95 -14.41 10.13 -8.36
CA LYS A 95 -12.96 9.90 -8.35
C LYS A 95 -12.63 8.81 -7.34
N ASN A 96 -11.88 7.80 -7.77
CA ASN A 96 -11.58 6.60 -6.99
C ASN A 96 -10.13 6.52 -6.51
N ILE A 97 -9.22 7.37 -7.00
CA ILE A 97 -7.80 7.33 -6.64
C ILE A 97 -7.37 8.70 -6.14
N PHE A 98 -6.88 8.75 -4.91
CA PHE A 98 -6.31 9.95 -4.32
C PHE A 98 -4.92 9.68 -3.76
N TYR A 99 -4.08 10.69 -3.83
CA TYR A 99 -2.70 10.65 -3.39
C TYR A 99 -2.34 11.92 -2.62
N SER A 100 -1.56 11.72 -1.56
CA SER A 100 -0.91 12.76 -0.79
C SER A 100 0.58 12.48 -0.71
N ASP A 101 1.42 13.50 -0.77
CA ASP A 101 2.87 13.44 -0.53
C ASP A 101 3.31 14.25 0.71
N ASP A 102 2.34 14.77 1.45
CA ASP A 102 2.54 15.62 2.63
C ASP A 102 1.91 15.06 3.93
N GLY A 103 1.61 13.76 3.95
CA GLY A 103 1.04 13.08 5.10
C GLY A 103 -0.47 13.24 5.27
N GLY A 104 -1.17 13.53 4.17
CA GLY A 104 -2.63 13.68 4.13
C GLY A 104 -3.11 15.09 4.40
N ILE A 105 -2.22 16.10 4.39
CA ILE A 105 -2.60 17.52 4.53
C ILE A 105 -3.30 17.98 3.25
N THR A 106 -2.72 17.64 2.10
CA THR A 106 -3.34 17.90 0.79
C THR A 106 -3.51 16.61 -0.01
N TRP A 107 -4.50 16.61 -0.88
CA TRP A 107 -4.85 15.45 -1.70
C TRP A 107 -5.04 15.84 -3.16
N SER A 108 -4.51 15.04 -4.06
CA SER A 108 -4.70 15.14 -5.50
C SER A 108 -5.38 13.89 -6.05
N SER A 109 -6.34 14.05 -6.95
CA SER A 109 -6.89 12.92 -7.69
C SER A 109 -5.86 12.40 -8.69
N LYS A 110 -5.72 11.10 -8.76
CA LYS A 110 -4.87 10.37 -9.70
C LYS A 110 -5.66 9.46 -10.65
N GLU A 111 -6.91 9.81 -10.86
CA GLU A 111 -7.78 9.10 -11.80
C GLU A 111 -7.25 9.13 -13.24
N GLY A 112 -6.68 10.27 -13.66
CA GLY A 112 -6.16 10.41 -15.02
C GLY A 112 -7.19 10.05 -16.10
N ASP A 113 -6.78 9.14 -17.00
CA ASP A 113 -7.62 8.57 -18.04
C ASP A 113 -8.16 7.15 -17.71
N LEU A 114 -8.09 6.74 -16.41
CA LEU A 114 -8.71 5.49 -15.98
C LEU A 114 -10.21 5.55 -16.30
N PRO A 115 -10.79 4.53 -16.96
CA PRO A 115 -12.23 4.44 -17.15
C PRO A 115 -12.99 4.54 -15.82
N ASP A 116 -14.25 4.91 -15.86
CA ASP A 116 -15.13 4.93 -14.67
C ASP A 116 -15.31 3.52 -14.11
N LEU A 117 -14.39 3.14 -13.24
CA LEU A 117 -14.28 1.80 -12.64
C LEU A 117 -14.07 1.90 -11.13
N PRO A 118 -14.79 1.08 -10.33
CA PRO A 118 -14.47 0.91 -8.93
C PRO A 118 -13.03 0.41 -8.74
N VAL A 119 -12.25 1.11 -7.92
CA VAL A 119 -10.89 0.73 -7.53
C VAL A 119 -10.93 0.10 -6.14
N ARG A 120 -10.38 -1.10 -5.98
CA ARG A 120 -10.49 -1.88 -4.75
C ARG A 120 -9.22 -1.93 -3.94
N CYS A 121 -8.08 -1.90 -4.61
CA CYS A 121 -6.76 -1.95 -4.00
C CYS A 121 -5.74 -1.24 -4.89
N ILE A 122 -4.63 -0.83 -4.28
CA ILE A 122 -3.55 -0.09 -4.94
C ILE A 122 -2.20 -0.54 -4.41
N LEU A 123 -1.21 -0.66 -5.29
CA LEU A 123 0.18 -0.91 -4.90
C LEU A 123 1.12 -0.05 -5.71
N GLN A 124 2.10 0.54 -5.04
CA GLN A 124 3.22 1.25 -5.67
C GLN A 124 4.41 0.31 -5.84
N ASN A 125 5.12 0.44 -6.96
CA ASN A 125 6.43 -0.19 -7.09
C ASN A 125 7.42 0.48 -6.11
N PRO A 126 7.98 -0.26 -5.14
CA PRO A 126 8.85 0.32 -4.12
C PRO A 126 10.19 0.82 -4.66
N ILE A 127 10.55 0.45 -5.90
CA ILE A 127 11.81 0.85 -6.55
C ILE A 127 11.56 2.00 -7.52
N VAL A 128 10.44 1.98 -8.22
CA VAL A 128 10.08 2.99 -9.22
C VAL A 128 8.76 3.64 -8.81
N GLY A 129 8.83 4.65 -7.96
CA GLY A 129 7.67 5.28 -7.33
C GLY A 129 6.64 5.92 -8.29
N ASN A 130 6.95 5.99 -9.60
CA ASN A 130 6.01 6.38 -10.64
C ASN A 130 5.17 5.22 -11.19
N GLU A 131 5.59 3.98 -10.88
CA GLU A 131 4.84 2.80 -11.28
C GLU A 131 3.86 2.40 -10.18
N VAL A 132 2.58 2.43 -10.52
CA VAL A 132 1.49 2.07 -9.63
C VAL A 132 0.53 1.16 -10.37
N ILE A 133 0.00 0.18 -9.66
CA ILE A 133 -1.04 -0.72 -10.15
C ILE A 133 -2.28 -0.60 -9.26
N VAL A 134 -3.44 -0.77 -9.87
CA VAL A 134 -4.73 -0.80 -9.17
C VAL A 134 -5.53 -2.03 -9.55
N GLY A 135 -6.17 -2.63 -8.55
CA GLY A 135 -7.15 -3.68 -8.75
C GLY A 135 -8.55 -3.08 -8.88
N THR A 136 -9.24 -3.45 -9.95
CA THR A 136 -10.56 -2.90 -10.31
C THR A 136 -11.60 -4.01 -10.47
N ASP A 137 -12.85 -3.63 -10.74
CA ASP A 137 -13.89 -4.58 -11.14
C ASP A 137 -13.63 -5.22 -12.51
N LEU A 138 -12.71 -4.68 -13.31
CA LEU A 138 -12.30 -5.19 -14.62
C LEU A 138 -10.78 -5.46 -14.71
N GLY A 139 -10.24 -6.20 -13.76
CA GLY A 139 -8.85 -6.61 -13.76
C GLY A 139 -7.91 -5.60 -13.13
N VAL A 140 -6.62 -5.77 -13.42
CA VAL A 140 -5.54 -4.88 -12.96
C VAL A 140 -5.27 -3.82 -14.02
N TRP A 141 -5.11 -2.58 -13.57
CA TRP A 141 -4.65 -1.46 -14.39
C TRP A 141 -3.35 -0.93 -13.82
N TYR A 142 -2.48 -0.40 -14.66
CA TYR A 142 -1.17 0.12 -14.28
C TYR A 142 -0.88 1.47 -14.93
N THR A 143 -0.03 2.24 -14.29
CA THR A 143 0.56 3.46 -14.84
C THR A 143 2.06 3.49 -14.58
N LYS A 144 2.82 4.16 -15.46
CA LYS A 144 4.26 4.44 -15.31
C LYS A 144 4.55 5.92 -15.05
N ASN A 145 3.52 6.74 -14.96
CA ASN A 145 3.62 8.19 -14.75
C ASN A 145 2.67 8.69 -13.65
N PHE A 146 2.54 7.93 -12.56
CA PHE A 146 1.60 8.20 -11.47
C PHE A 146 1.73 9.60 -10.87
N LYS A 147 2.96 10.14 -10.77
CA LYS A 147 3.21 11.45 -10.14
C LYS A 147 2.80 12.62 -11.02
N ASP A 148 2.50 12.42 -12.30
CA ASP A 148 1.94 13.43 -13.17
C ASP A 148 0.58 13.93 -12.65
N SER A 149 0.17 15.12 -13.06
CA SER A 149 -1.13 15.68 -12.68
C SER A 149 -2.31 14.86 -13.21
N SER A 150 -2.12 14.16 -14.32
CA SER A 150 -3.09 13.28 -14.96
C SER A 150 -2.37 12.02 -15.46
N PRO A 151 -2.29 10.96 -14.64
CA PRO A 151 -1.66 9.71 -15.05
C PRO A 151 -2.37 9.05 -16.23
N ASN A 152 -1.60 8.31 -17.04
CA ASN A 152 -2.14 7.47 -18.09
C ASN A 152 -2.21 6.02 -17.60
N TRP A 153 -3.40 5.44 -17.67
CA TRP A 153 -3.65 4.09 -17.21
C TRP A 153 -3.79 3.10 -18.37
N SER A 154 -3.21 1.93 -18.23
CA SER A 154 -3.32 0.82 -19.19
C SER A 154 -3.76 -0.44 -18.46
N GLN A 155 -4.56 -1.28 -19.14
CA GLN A 155 -4.99 -2.54 -18.56
C GLN A 155 -3.89 -3.60 -18.66
N GLY A 156 -3.61 -4.27 -17.54
CA GLY A 156 -2.67 -5.41 -17.47
C GLY A 156 -3.38 -6.70 -17.78
N PHE A 157 -3.08 -7.30 -18.92
CA PHE A 157 -3.81 -8.52 -19.35
C PHE A 157 -3.20 -9.82 -18.80
N ASN A 158 -1.92 -9.99 -18.72
CA ASN A 158 -1.16 -11.13 -18.15
C ASN A 158 -1.95 -12.45 -17.94
N GLY A 159 -2.77 -12.85 -18.93
CA GLY A 159 -3.65 -14.02 -18.83
C GLY A 159 -4.86 -13.84 -17.92
N MET A 160 -5.00 -12.73 -17.24
CA MET A 160 -6.17 -12.36 -16.47
C MET A 160 -7.21 -11.76 -17.41
N SER A 161 -8.33 -12.43 -17.60
CA SER A 161 -9.49 -11.83 -18.23
C SER A 161 -10.14 -10.80 -17.29
N ASN A 162 -11.03 -9.97 -17.83
CA ASN A 162 -11.80 -8.99 -17.05
C ASN A 162 -12.52 -9.66 -15.86
N VAL A 163 -11.86 -9.68 -14.72
CA VAL A 163 -12.35 -10.25 -13.46
C VAL A 163 -12.13 -9.24 -12.35
N ARG A 164 -13.06 -9.17 -11.43
CA ARG A 164 -12.92 -8.30 -10.26
C ARG A 164 -11.69 -8.73 -9.45
N VAL A 165 -10.77 -7.81 -9.24
CA VAL A 165 -9.67 -7.95 -8.30
C VAL A 165 -10.16 -7.46 -6.94
N THR A 166 -10.03 -8.28 -5.92
CA THR A 166 -10.52 -7.98 -4.58
C THR A 166 -9.43 -7.42 -3.67
N ASP A 167 -8.18 -7.84 -3.92
CA ASP A 167 -7.02 -7.45 -3.13
C ASP A 167 -5.73 -7.73 -3.89
N MET A 168 -4.68 -7.00 -3.58
CA MET A 168 -3.33 -7.22 -4.09
C MET A 168 -2.32 -7.07 -2.97
N ASP A 169 -1.29 -7.92 -3.02
CA ASP A 169 -0.18 -7.87 -2.09
C ASP A 169 1.13 -8.19 -2.81
N MET A 170 2.24 -7.74 -2.26
CA MET A 170 3.56 -7.93 -2.83
C MET A 170 4.45 -8.68 -1.85
N ARG A 171 5.04 -9.76 -2.35
CA ARG A 171 6.00 -10.55 -1.59
C ARG A 171 7.40 -9.90 -1.58
N ASP A 172 8.25 -10.31 -0.65
CA ASP A 172 9.63 -9.80 -0.49
C ASP A 172 10.53 -9.89 -1.74
N ASP A 173 10.17 -10.71 -2.73
CA ASP A 173 10.86 -10.81 -4.01
C ASP A 173 10.23 -9.94 -5.11
N TYR A 174 9.41 -8.96 -4.72
CA TYR A 174 8.70 -8.02 -5.59
C TYR A 174 7.65 -8.67 -6.50
N LYS A 175 7.30 -9.93 -6.25
CA LYS A 175 6.22 -10.58 -6.96
C LYS A 175 4.88 -10.14 -6.40
N VAL A 176 4.06 -9.56 -7.26
CA VAL A 176 2.70 -9.14 -6.95
C VAL A 176 1.75 -10.32 -7.09
N PHE A 177 0.82 -10.43 -6.17
CA PHE A 177 -0.29 -11.37 -6.20
C PHE A 177 -1.59 -10.59 -6.21
N ALA A 178 -2.49 -10.96 -7.11
CA ALA A 178 -3.83 -10.38 -7.23
C ALA A 178 -4.88 -11.45 -6.92
N ALA A 179 -5.61 -11.26 -5.84
CA ALA A 179 -6.76 -12.09 -5.49
C ALA A 179 -7.97 -11.67 -6.31
N THR A 180 -8.67 -12.62 -6.91
CA THR A 180 -9.80 -12.33 -7.79
C THR A 180 -11.10 -12.97 -7.30
N TYR A 181 -12.22 -12.36 -7.64
CA TYR A 181 -13.52 -12.92 -7.34
C TYR A 181 -13.86 -14.08 -8.30
N GLY A 182 -13.69 -15.30 -7.79
CA GLY A 182 -14.10 -16.52 -8.48
C GLY A 182 -13.11 -17.11 -9.49
N ARG A 183 -11.89 -16.54 -9.67
CA ARG A 183 -10.86 -17.08 -10.58
C ARG A 183 -9.52 -17.35 -9.91
N GLY A 184 -9.47 -17.40 -8.58
CA GLY A 184 -8.26 -17.69 -7.82
C GLY A 184 -7.32 -16.51 -7.74
N VAL A 185 -6.02 -16.78 -7.67
CA VAL A 185 -4.95 -15.80 -7.49
C VAL A 185 -4.04 -15.80 -8.71
N PHE A 186 -3.82 -14.63 -9.26
CA PHE A 186 -2.86 -14.39 -10.32
C PHE A 186 -1.58 -13.78 -9.74
N SER A 187 -0.47 -13.92 -10.44
CA SER A 187 0.77 -13.29 -10.01
C SER A 187 1.59 -12.78 -11.18
N SER A 188 2.25 -11.64 -10.97
CA SER A 188 3.15 -11.01 -11.94
C SER A 188 4.22 -10.23 -11.22
N TYR A 189 5.05 -9.52 -11.98
CA TYR A 189 5.95 -8.48 -11.48
C TYR A 189 5.49 -7.14 -12.06
N PHE A 190 5.95 -6.02 -11.46
CA PHE A 190 5.85 -4.74 -12.14
C PHE A 190 6.60 -4.81 -13.47
N ASP A 191 6.01 -4.27 -14.53
CA ASP A 191 6.63 -4.17 -15.86
C ASP A 191 7.59 -2.97 -15.89
N SER A 192 8.68 -3.09 -15.15
CA SER A 192 9.70 -2.06 -15.05
C SER A 192 10.90 -2.39 -15.92
N ASP A 193 11.34 -1.44 -16.74
CA ASP A 193 12.60 -1.52 -17.48
C ASP A 193 13.82 -1.39 -16.56
N VAL A 194 13.61 -1.05 -15.29
CA VAL A 194 14.67 -0.94 -14.28
C VAL A 194 14.92 -2.31 -13.65
N PRO A 195 16.15 -2.85 -13.76
CA PRO A 195 16.46 -4.10 -13.09
C PRO A 195 16.37 -3.92 -11.58
N MET A 196 15.57 -4.73 -10.93
CA MET A 196 15.42 -4.74 -9.48
C MET A 196 16.59 -5.49 -8.85
N LEU A 197 17.28 -4.85 -7.91
CA LEU A 197 18.39 -5.42 -7.16
C LEU A 197 18.00 -5.58 -5.69
N ARG A 198 18.04 -6.79 -5.17
CA ARG A 198 17.95 -7.05 -3.74
C ARG A 198 19.31 -7.35 -3.17
N LEU A 199 19.71 -6.62 -2.12
CA LEU A 199 20.85 -6.92 -1.29
C LEU A 199 20.40 -7.61 -0.01
N THR A 200 21.06 -8.68 0.36
CA THR A 200 20.80 -9.39 1.62
C THR A 200 22.11 -9.61 2.33
N ALA A 201 22.24 -9.05 3.54
CA ALA A 201 23.37 -9.35 4.42
C ALA A 201 23.04 -10.59 5.26
N ASP A 202 24.07 -11.40 5.54
CA ASP A 202 23.94 -12.58 6.42
C ASP A 202 23.78 -12.19 7.89
N GLN A 203 24.14 -10.95 8.24
CA GLN A 203 24.07 -10.39 9.60
C GLN A 203 23.55 -8.95 9.57
N ASN A 204 22.69 -8.61 10.50
CA ASN A 204 22.17 -7.24 10.65
C ASN A 204 23.09 -6.34 11.49
N GLN A 205 23.96 -6.92 12.29
CA GLN A 205 24.92 -6.23 13.15
C GLN A 205 26.17 -7.08 13.32
N ILE A 206 27.32 -6.43 13.30
CA ILE A 206 28.59 -7.03 13.68
C ILE A 206 29.09 -6.26 14.90
N LYS A 207 29.40 -7.01 15.99
CA LYS A 207 30.12 -6.47 17.13
C LYS A 207 31.57 -6.88 16.99
N VAL A 208 32.47 -5.90 17.00
CA VAL A 208 33.93 -6.10 16.89
C VAL A 208 34.58 -5.34 18.03
N ASP A 209 35.44 -5.99 18.77
CA ASP A 209 36.22 -5.36 19.81
C ASP A 209 37.32 -4.49 19.22
N GLN A 210 37.82 -3.53 19.98
CA GLN A 210 38.85 -2.61 19.51
C GLN A 210 40.12 -3.37 19.08
N GLY A 211 40.52 -3.23 17.82
CA GLY A 211 41.69 -3.91 17.26
C GLY A 211 41.38 -5.22 16.54
N GLU A 212 40.15 -5.71 16.62
CA GLU A 212 39.68 -6.89 15.88
C GLU A 212 38.99 -6.52 14.57
N SER A 213 38.82 -7.49 13.67
CA SER A 213 38.09 -7.33 12.41
C SER A 213 36.96 -8.33 12.33
N GLY A 214 35.81 -7.89 11.82
CA GLY A 214 34.64 -8.75 11.55
C GLY A 214 34.36 -8.82 10.05
N ASN A 215 33.95 -9.99 9.57
CA ASN A 215 33.53 -10.20 8.18
C ASN A 215 32.03 -10.48 8.12
N PHE A 216 31.37 -9.99 7.09
CA PHE A 216 29.99 -10.36 6.76
C PHE A 216 29.86 -10.55 5.25
N SER A 217 28.90 -11.33 4.85
CA SER A 217 28.60 -11.58 3.45
C SER A 217 27.38 -10.77 3.02
N VAL A 218 27.51 -10.14 1.84
CA VAL A 218 26.36 -9.53 1.17
C VAL A 218 26.11 -10.30 -0.12
N SER A 219 24.95 -10.92 -0.20
CA SER A 219 24.46 -11.51 -1.43
C SER A 219 23.57 -10.53 -2.17
N TYR A 220 23.56 -10.62 -3.49
CA TYR A 220 22.65 -9.84 -4.33
C TYR A 220 21.84 -10.76 -5.24
N LYS A 221 20.61 -10.36 -5.51
CA LYS A 221 19.75 -10.98 -6.50
C LYS A 221 19.22 -9.89 -7.43
N ILE A 222 19.42 -10.09 -8.73
CA ILE A 222 18.89 -9.21 -9.77
C ILE A 222 17.62 -9.88 -10.28
N PHE A 223 16.52 -9.15 -10.21
CA PHE A 223 15.25 -9.54 -10.81
C PHE A 223 15.15 -8.80 -12.15
N LYS A 224 15.32 -9.51 -13.24
CA LYS A 224 15.01 -9.01 -14.58
C LYS A 224 13.75 -9.68 -15.07
N HIS A 225 12.84 -8.87 -15.59
CA HIS A 225 11.80 -9.40 -16.43
C HIS A 225 12.45 -9.77 -17.78
N TYR A 226 12.46 -11.05 -18.10
CA TYR A 226 12.66 -11.52 -19.48
C TYR A 226 11.32 -12.06 -19.94
N ASP A 227 10.84 -11.55 -21.08
CA ASP A 227 9.76 -12.11 -21.86
C ASP A 227 10.14 -13.52 -22.34
#